data_1d1299c23153583220531db75f04f96c
#
_entry.id   1d1299c23153583220531db75f04f96c
#
_cell.length_a   1.000
_cell.length_b   1.000
_cell.length_c   1.000
_cell.angle_alpha   90.00
_cell.angle_beta   90.00
_cell.angle_gamma   90.00
#
_symmetry.space_group_name_H-M   'P 1'
#
loop_
_entity.id
_entity.type
_entity.pdbx_description
1 polymer ?
#
loop_
_entity_poly.entity_id
_entity_poly.type
_entity_poly.pdbx_seq_one_letter_code
_entity_poly.pdbx_strand_id
1 'polypeptide(L)'
;MLAGLLFFGGIYLIFGAATWLLTRHILPAMGIGRPLDPRPLAPGQLRREFAQSGLSVLLFGTGMIFPWGLLQLGWAHLDPDASWQKITVEILVLVAWNDVHFWVNHRLLHTRPLRRFHLPHHRSIVTTPFSTYSFHPIEALMLGNVIMLPMVLHDFSFWSLASVPLFSLFFNCIGHANYDFFPKVSYAHWFAASRRHHLHHACYNGNYGFQFTFMDRLFRTRLTAEAAERQLDAFRQRESLGGRA
;
A
#
# COMPACT_ATOMS: atom_id res chain seq x y z
N MET A 1 -16.55 -11.42 -13.22
CA MET A 1 -16.64 -10.00 -12.85
C MET A 1 -17.24 -9.81 -11.45
N LEU A 2 -18.46 -10.26 -11.14
CA LEU A 2 -19.07 -10.08 -9.83
C LEU A 2 -18.21 -10.65 -8.69
N ALA A 3 -17.66 -11.86 -8.84
CA ALA A 3 -16.77 -12.47 -7.86
C ALA A 3 -15.51 -11.62 -7.59
N GLY A 4 -14.90 -11.02 -8.61
CA GLY A 4 -13.76 -10.12 -8.45
C GLY A 4 -14.14 -8.85 -7.67
N LEU A 5 -15.28 -8.25 -7.97
CA LEU A 5 -15.79 -7.08 -7.24
C LEU A 5 -16.06 -7.40 -5.77
N LEU A 6 -16.72 -8.53 -5.49
CA LEU A 6 -16.97 -8.97 -4.12
C LEU A 6 -15.68 -9.28 -3.37
N PHE A 7 -14.71 -9.92 -4.04
CA PHE A 7 -13.42 -10.23 -3.46
C PHE A 7 -12.63 -8.97 -3.11
N PHE A 8 -12.36 -8.07 -4.08
CA PHE A 8 -11.58 -6.86 -3.82
C PHE A 8 -12.29 -5.89 -2.89
N GLY A 9 -13.62 -5.74 -3.02
CA GLY A 9 -14.43 -4.93 -2.10
C GLY A 9 -14.44 -5.51 -0.68
N GLY A 10 -14.60 -6.83 -0.56
CA GLY A 10 -14.61 -7.52 0.71
C GLY A 10 -13.29 -7.39 1.46
N ILE A 11 -12.16 -7.72 0.81
CA ILE A 11 -10.83 -7.59 1.46
C ILE A 11 -10.51 -6.14 1.81
N TYR A 12 -10.86 -5.17 0.94
CA TYR A 12 -10.67 -3.75 1.22
C TYR A 12 -11.42 -3.30 2.50
N LEU A 13 -12.69 -3.66 2.62
CA LEU A 13 -13.49 -3.28 3.79
C LEU A 13 -13.00 -4.00 5.05
N ILE A 14 -12.70 -5.31 4.96
CA ILE A 14 -12.24 -6.10 6.11
C ILE A 14 -10.89 -5.57 6.61
N PHE A 15 -9.86 -5.47 5.77
CA PHE A 15 -8.55 -5.01 6.20
C PHE A 15 -8.57 -3.52 6.60
N GLY A 16 -9.28 -2.67 5.87
CA GLY A 16 -9.43 -1.27 6.19
C GLY A 16 -10.10 -1.06 7.56
N ALA A 17 -11.23 -1.70 7.80
CA ALA A 17 -11.97 -1.60 9.06
C ALA A 17 -11.19 -2.23 10.23
N ALA A 18 -10.58 -3.40 10.02
CA ALA A 18 -9.76 -4.06 11.04
C ALA A 18 -8.56 -3.19 11.45
N THR A 19 -7.84 -2.62 10.47
CA THR A 19 -6.70 -1.74 10.75
C THR A 19 -7.15 -0.44 11.41
N TRP A 20 -8.27 0.14 10.98
CA TRP A 20 -8.86 1.31 11.62
C TRP A 20 -9.20 1.04 13.09
N LEU A 21 -9.95 -0.03 13.37
CA LEU A 21 -10.34 -0.43 14.73
C LEU A 21 -9.10 -0.69 15.61
N LEU A 22 -8.13 -1.42 15.05
CA LEU A 22 -6.89 -1.75 15.74
C LEU A 22 -6.12 -0.48 16.16
N THR A 23 -5.90 0.45 15.22
CA THR A 23 -5.03 1.61 15.43
C THR A 23 -5.71 2.82 16.07
N ARG A 24 -7.04 2.90 16.05
CA ARG A 24 -7.80 4.01 16.67
C ARG A 24 -8.36 3.66 18.05
N HIS A 25 -8.55 2.37 18.35
CA HIS A 25 -9.20 1.96 19.58
C HIS A 25 -8.39 0.93 20.36
N ILE A 26 -8.02 -0.20 19.76
CA ILE A 26 -7.45 -1.35 20.49
C ILE A 26 -6.03 -1.06 20.97
N LEU A 27 -5.11 -0.74 20.05
CA LEU A 27 -3.71 -0.49 20.41
C LEU A 27 -3.52 0.72 21.34
N PRO A 28 -4.20 1.87 21.12
CA PRO A 28 -4.16 2.98 22.07
C PRO A 28 -4.65 2.62 23.47
N ALA A 29 -5.76 1.86 23.58
CA ALA A 29 -6.27 1.38 24.87
C ALA A 29 -5.30 0.44 25.60
N MET A 30 -4.46 -0.28 24.85
CA MET A 30 -3.41 -1.15 25.39
C MET A 30 -2.07 -0.43 25.64
N GLY A 31 -1.96 0.85 25.32
CA GLY A 31 -0.69 1.61 25.41
C GLY A 31 0.39 1.13 24.43
N ILE A 32 0.01 0.47 23.33
CA ILE A 32 0.93 -0.09 22.33
C ILE A 32 1.02 0.87 21.13
N GLY A 33 2.22 1.30 20.78
CA GLY A 33 2.44 2.19 19.64
C GLY A 33 1.97 3.63 19.90
N ARG A 34 1.82 4.41 18.82
CA ARG A 34 1.33 5.80 18.88
C ARG A 34 0.91 6.32 17.52
N PRO A 35 -0.02 7.29 17.43
CA PRO A 35 -0.29 8.01 16.19
C PRO A 35 0.97 8.69 15.65
N LEU A 36 1.13 8.76 14.33
CA LEU A 36 2.25 9.45 13.65
C LEU A 36 1.93 10.94 13.49
N ASP A 37 0.76 11.25 12.97
CA ASP A 37 0.27 12.59 12.74
C ASP A 37 -1.07 12.76 13.47
N PRO A 38 -1.11 13.57 14.54
CA PRO A 38 -2.30 13.75 15.36
C PRO A 38 -3.33 14.72 14.76
N ARG A 39 -3.00 15.40 13.66
CA ARG A 39 -3.91 16.35 13.01
C ARG A 39 -5.25 15.70 12.64
N PRO A 40 -6.35 16.44 12.68
CA PRO A 40 -7.64 15.94 12.23
C PRO A 40 -7.62 15.64 10.71
N LEU A 41 -8.48 14.73 10.29
CA LEU A 41 -8.69 14.47 8.87
C LEU A 41 -9.28 15.71 8.19
N ALA A 42 -8.86 15.98 6.96
CA ALA A 42 -9.42 17.07 6.18
C ALA A 42 -10.93 16.89 5.95
N PRO A 43 -11.73 17.96 5.91
CA PRO A 43 -13.16 17.87 5.64
C PRO A 43 -13.46 17.06 4.38
N GLY A 44 -14.33 16.07 4.49
CA GLY A 44 -14.74 15.21 3.37
C GLY A 44 -13.68 14.19 2.92
N GLN A 45 -12.56 14.04 3.64
CA GLN A 45 -11.46 13.11 3.26
C GLN A 45 -11.96 11.68 3.14
N LEU A 46 -12.61 11.13 4.14
CA LEU A 46 -13.11 9.75 4.10
C LEU A 46 -14.08 9.52 2.93
N ARG A 47 -15.00 10.46 2.67
CA ARG A 47 -15.91 10.36 1.52
C ARG A 47 -15.15 10.26 0.20
N ARG A 48 -14.10 11.08 0.03
CA ARG A 48 -13.24 11.04 -1.16
C ARG A 48 -12.49 9.71 -1.25
N GLU A 49 -11.89 9.25 -0.15
CA GLU A 49 -11.16 7.98 -0.10
C GLU A 49 -12.05 6.80 -0.48
N PHE A 50 -13.26 6.70 0.07
CA PHE A 50 -14.22 5.65 -0.29
C PHE A 50 -14.67 5.74 -1.75
N ALA A 51 -14.92 6.94 -2.27
CA ALA A 51 -15.33 7.10 -3.67
C ALA A 51 -14.23 6.67 -4.65
N GLN A 52 -12.97 7.08 -4.40
CA GLN A 52 -11.82 6.69 -5.23
C GLN A 52 -11.51 5.20 -5.08
N SER A 53 -11.56 4.66 -3.86
CA SER A 53 -11.34 3.24 -3.62
C SER A 53 -12.42 2.37 -4.25
N GLY A 54 -13.67 2.81 -4.29
CA GLY A 54 -14.75 2.12 -5.01
C GLY A 54 -14.44 2.00 -6.51
N LEU A 55 -13.89 3.06 -7.12
CA LEU A 55 -13.45 3.02 -8.51
C LEU A 55 -12.24 2.07 -8.69
N SER A 56 -11.28 2.07 -7.77
CA SER A 56 -10.16 1.12 -7.81
C SER A 56 -10.62 -0.33 -7.66
N VAL A 57 -11.55 -0.61 -6.75
CA VAL A 57 -12.19 -1.93 -6.61
C VAL A 57 -12.87 -2.38 -7.90
N LEU A 58 -13.59 -1.45 -8.56
CA LEU A 58 -14.20 -1.74 -9.87
C LEU A 58 -13.13 -2.11 -10.91
N LEU A 59 -12.04 -1.35 -10.99
CA LEU A 59 -10.95 -1.60 -11.93
C LEU A 59 -10.22 -2.91 -11.63
N PHE A 60 -9.93 -3.23 -10.37
CA PHE A 60 -9.28 -4.49 -9.99
C PHE A 60 -10.20 -5.69 -10.24
N GLY A 61 -11.48 -5.59 -9.86
CA GLY A 61 -12.46 -6.65 -10.06
C GLY A 61 -12.73 -6.95 -11.53
N THR A 62 -12.85 -5.92 -12.37
CA THR A 62 -13.02 -6.09 -13.83
C THR A 62 -11.69 -6.44 -14.50
N GLY A 63 -10.57 -5.95 -13.98
CA GLY A 63 -9.21 -6.21 -14.46
C GLY A 63 -8.79 -7.67 -14.37
N MET A 64 -9.49 -8.50 -13.60
CA MET A 64 -9.29 -9.97 -13.58
C MET A 64 -9.48 -10.64 -14.96
N ILE A 65 -10.08 -9.93 -15.92
CA ILE A 65 -10.15 -10.40 -17.31
C ILE A 65 -8.76 -10.56 -17.95
N PHE A 66 -7.77 -9.76 -17.55
CA PHE A 66 -6.43 -9.82 -18.13
C PHE A 66 -5.66 -11.09 -17.73
N PRO A 67 -5.47 -11.44 -16.44
CA PRO A 67 -4.85 -12.70 -16.07
C PRO A 67 -5.65 -13.91 -16.56
N TRP A 68 -6.98 -13.85 -16.58
CA TRP A 68 -7.81 -14.87 -17.19
C TRP A 68 -7.52 -15.00 -18.70
N GLY A 69 -7.39 -13.87 -19.40
CA GLY A 69 -7.04 -13.85 -20.83
C GLY A 69 -5.69 -14.50 -21.13
N LEU A 70 -4.65 -14.28 -20.29
CA LEU A 70 -3.36 -14.95 -20.44
C LEU A 70 -3.52 -16.48 -20.39
N LEU A 71 -4.33 -16.98 -19.47
CA LEU A 71 -4.61 -18.42 -19.35
C LEU A 71 -5.35 -18.95 -20.59
N GLN A 72 -6.35 -18.22 -21.09
CA GLN A 72 -7.14 -18.65 -22.26
C GLN A 72 -6.31 -18.63 -23.57
N LEU A 73 -5.35 -17.71 -23.68
CA LEU A 73 -4.45 -17.61 -24.83
C LEU A 73 -3.27 -18.57 -24.75
N GLY A 74 -3.10 -19.31 -23.66
CA GLY A 74 -1.96 -20.20 -23.45
C GLY A 74 -0.62 -19.48 -23.23
N TRP A 75 -0.67 -18.19 -22.85
CA TRP A 75 0.54 -17.41 -22.52
C TRP A 75 0.97 -17.57 -21.06
N ALA A 76 0.11 -18.12 -20.26
CA ALA A 76 0.37 -18.48 -18.87
C ALA A 76 -0.36 -19.77 -18.53
N HIS A 77 0.18 -20.52 -17.57
CA HIS A 77 -0.41 -21.75 -17.07
C HIS A 77 -0.44 -21.72 -15.54
N LEU A 78 -1.31 -22.54 -14.96
CA LEU A 78 -1.33 -22.75 -13.51
C LEU A 78 -0.79 -24.14 -13.22
N ASP A 79 -0.06 -24.27 -12.12
CA ASP A 79 0.31 -25.57 -11.56
C ASP A 79 -0.76 -26.02 -10.55
N PRO A 80 -1.65 -26.97 -10.92
CA PRO A 80 -2.70 -27.44 -10.02
C PRO A 80 -2.18 -28.39 -8.95
N ASP A 81 -1.00 -29.01 -9.18
CA ASP A 81 -0.42 -30.04 -8.31
C ASP A 81 0.73 -29.49 -7.44
N ALA A 82 0.83 -28.16 -7.33
CA ALA A 82 1.87 -27.52 -6.55
C ALA A 82 1.83 -27.95 -5.09
N SER A 83 2.94 -28.47 -4.59
CA SER A 83 3.10 -28.82 -3.18
C SER A 83 3.04 -27.56 -2.31
N TRP A 84 2.70 -27.70 -1.01
CA TRP A 84 2.67 -26.57 -0.08
C TRP A 84 4.04 -25.89 0.07
N GLN A 85 5.15 -26.64 -0.09
CA GLN A 85 6.50 -26.06 -0.08
C GLN A 85 6.69 -25.15 -1.29
N LYS A 86 6.29 -25.59 -2.51
CA LYS A 86 6.33 -24.76 -3.71
C LYS A 86 5.48 -23.51 -3.53
N ILE A 87 4.24 -23.65 -3.05
CA ILE A 87 3.35 -22.50 -2.78
C ILE A 87 4.01 -21.50 -1.83
N THR A 88 4.66 -21.98 -0.76
CA THR A 88 5.35 -21.10 0.20
C THR A 88 6.48 -20.32 -0.47
N VAL A 89 7.32 -20.97 -1.26
CA VAL A 89 8.42 -20.31 -1.99
C VAL A 89 7.86 -19.30 -3.00
N GLU A 90 6.84 -19.67 -3.75
CA GLU A 90 6.17 -18.79 -4.70
C GLU A 90 5.61 -17.52 -4.03
N ILE A 91 4.97 -17.67 -2.87
CA ILE A 91 4.48 -16.52 -2.09
C ILE A 91 5.63 -15.60 -1.69
N LEU A 92 6.75 -16.14 -1.19
CA LEU A 92 7.92 -15.32 -0.82
C LEU A 92 8.49 -14.58 -2.03
N VAL A 93 8.58 -15.23 -3.18
CA VAL A 93 9.00 -14.60 -4.45
C VAL A 93 8.02 -13.50 -4.85
N LEU A 94 6.71 -13.77 -4.78
CA LEU A 94 5.68 -12.78 -5.13
C LEU A 94 5.63 -11.60 -4.16
N VAL A 95 5.91 -11.80 -2.86
CA VAL A 95 6.06 -10.71 -1.89
C VAL A 95 7.24 -9.79 -2.26
N ALA A 96 8.39 -10.38 -2.60
CA ALA A 96 9.55 -9.60 -3.04
C ALA A 96 9.28 -8.88 -4.37
N TRP A 97 8.65 -9.56 -5.32
CA TRP A 97 8.25 -8.99 -6.60
C TRP A 97 7.26 -7.84 -6.44
N ASN A 98 6.24 -8.00 -5.59
CA ASN A 98 5.25 -6.96 -5.33
C ASN A 98 5.91 -5.66 -4.82
N ASP A 99 6.91 -5.76 -3.96
CA ASP A 99 7.65 -4.58 -3.45
C ASP A 99 8.48 -3.91 -4.55
N VAL A 100 9.14 -4.70 -5.42
CA VAL A 100 9.86 -4.18 -6.61
C VAL A 100 8.90 -3.50 -7.57
N HIS A 101 7.82 -4.19 -7.94
CA HIS A 101 6.81 -3.69 -8.85
C HIS A 101 6.17 -2.40 -8.33
N PHE A 102 5.83 -2.38 -7.04
CA PHE A 102 5.31 -1.18 -6.38
C PHE A 102 6.32 -0.03 -6.45
N TRP A 103 7.59 -0.26 -6.05
CA TRP A 103 8.61 0.78 -6.08
C TRP A 103 8.79 1.37 -7.47
N VAL A 104 8.88 0.53 -8.52
CA VAL A 104 9.07 0.97 -9.91
C VAL A 104 7.90 1.85 -10.35
N ASN A 105 6.66 1.36 -10.19
CA ASN A 105 5.48 2.12 -10.59
C ASN A 105 5.32 3.40 -9.77
N HIS A 106 5.54 3.33 -8.46
CA HIS A 106 5.45 4.46 -7.56
C HIS A 106 6.48 5.54 -7.90
N ARG A 107 7.73 5.14 -8.17
CA ARG A 107 8.78 6.05 -8.63
C ARG A 107 8.44 6.71 -9.97
N LEU A 108 7.85 5.96 -10.92
CA LEU A 108 7.37 6.48 -12.18
C LEU A 108 6.23 7.49 -11.98
N LEU A 109 5.28 7.19 -11.11
CA LEU A 109 4.16 8.07 -10.76
C LEU A 109 4.61 9.41 -10.14
N HIS A 110 5.79 9.47 -9.53
CA HIS A 110 6.39 10.71 -9.05
C HIS A 110 7.15 11.52 -10.13
N THR A 111 7.28 11.01 -11.36
CA THR A 111 7.87 11.78 -12.48
C THR A 111 6.94 12.88 -12.97
N ARG A 112 7.51 13.92 -13.58
CA ARG A 112 6.75 15.08 -14.11
C ARG A 112 5.52 14.69 -14.95
N PRO A 113 5.59 13.76 -15.93
CA PRO A 113 4.43 13.42 -16.77
C PRO A 113 3.34 12.65 -16.03
N LEU A 114 3.69 11.81 -15.03
CA LEU A 114 2.75 10.90 -14.39
C LEU A 114 2.24 11.39 -13.02
N ARG A 115 2.93 12.35 -12.39
CA ARG A 115 2.56 12.82 -11.03
C ARG A 115 1.11 13.29 -10.91
N ARG A 116 0.51 13.80 -11.98
CA ARG A 116 -0.90 14.23 -11.98
C ARG A 116 -1.88 13.11 -11.65
N PHE A 117 -1.51 11.87 -11.95
CA PHE A 117 -2.32 10.68 -11.67
C PHE A 117 -2.12 10.17 -10.24
N HIS A 118 -1.03 10.54 -9.58
CA HIS A 118 -0.70 10.15 -8.21
C HIS A 118 -1.04 11.22 -7.15
N LEU A 119 -1.14 12.48 -7.56
CA LEU A 119 -1.55 13.57 -6.67
C LEU A 119 -2.91 13.33 -5.96
N PRO A 120 -3.93 12.72 -6.58
CA PRO A 120 -5.18 12.40 -5.88
C PRO A 120 -4.97 11.51 -4.65
N HIS A 121 -4.07 10.53 -4.72
CA HIS A 121 -3.67 9.67 -3.60
C HIS A 121 -2.99 10.46 -2.49
N HIS A 122 -2.05 11.34 -2.83
CA HIS A 122 -1.34 12.20 -1.89
C HIS A 122 -2.17 13.32 -1.25
N ARG A 123 -3.42 13.52 -1.65
CA ARG A 123 -4.34 14.41 -0.92
C ARG A 123 -4.64 13.92 0.50
N SER A 124 -4.43 12.64 0.77
CA SER A 124 -4.51 12.05 2.10
C SER A 124 -3.16 12.18 2.82
N ILE A 125 -2.81 13.40 3.26
CA ILE A 125 -1.57 13.67 4.00
C ILE A 125 -1.61 12.95 5.35
N VAL A 126 -2.68 13.15 6.12
CA VAL A 126 -3.00 12.33 7.28
C VAL A 126 -3.68 11.07 6.75
N THR A 127 -2.90 10.02 6.54
CA THR A 127 -3.39 8.80 5.91
C THR A 127 -4.41 8.05 6.77
N THR A 128 -5.28 7.29 6.12
CA THR A 128 -6.18 6.34 6.77
C THR A 128 -6.05 4.97 6.10
N PRO A 129 -6.38 3.86 6.76
CA PRO A 129 -6.41 2.55 6.09
C PRO A 129 -7.32 2.52 4.85
N PHE A 130 -8.29 3.42 4.75
CA PHE A 130 -9.18 3.53 3.59
C PHE A 130 -8.55 4.29 2.42
N SER A 131 -7.46 5.05 2.64
CA SER A 131 -6.72 5.69 1.55
C SER A 131 -5.88 4.71 0.72
N THR A 132 -5.74 3.47 1.17
CA THR A 132 -4.96 2.39 0.55
C THR A 132 -5.28 2.17 -0.94
N TYR A 133 -6.55 2.24 -1.33
CA TYR A 133 -7.02 2.13 -2.71
C TYR A 133 -7.54 3.45 -3.29
N SER A 134 -7.30 4.57 -2.61
CA SER A 134 -7.73 5.90 -3.06
C SER A 134 -6.88 6.39 -4.25
N PHE A 135 -6.97 5.69 -5.38
CA PHE A 135 -6.15 5.89 -6.57
C PHE A 135 -6.89 6.62 -7.69
N HIS A 136 -6.11 7.28 -8.54
CA HIS A 136 -6.56 7.63 -9.88
C HIS A 136 -6.63 6.35 -10.76
N PRO A 137 -7.55 6.23 -11.73
CA PRO A 137 -7.65 5.04 -12.58
C PRO A 137 -6.34 4.56 -13.22
N ILE A 138 -5.53 5.47 -13.72
CA ILE A 138 -4.22 5.13 -14.31
C ILE A 138 -3.27 4.53 -13.28
N GLU A 139 -3.22 5.08 -12.08
CA GLU A 139 -2.44 4.52 -10.98
C GLU A 139 -2.94 3.12 -10.60
N ALA A 140 -4.27 2.95 -10.47
CA ALA A 140 -4.87 1.65 -10.17
C ALA A 140 -4.50 0.60 -11.24
N LEU A 141 -4.52 0.96 -12.53
CA LEU A 141 -4.11 0.06 -13.61
C LEU A 141 -2.61 -0.26 -13.57
N MET A 142 -1.76 0.73 -13.27
CA MET A 142 -0.30 0.52 -13.14
C MET A 142 0.04 -0.39 -11.97
N LEU A 143 -0.65 -0.28 -10.85
CA LEU A 143 -0.41 -1.12 -9.67
C LEU A 143 -1.12 -2.48 -9.76
N GLY A 144 -2.30 -2.53 -10.41
CA GLY A 144 -3.12 -3.74 -10.52
C GLY A 144 -2.58 -4.82 -11.44
N ASN A 145 -1.58 -4.51 -12.29
CA ASN A 145 -1.01 -5.49 -13.21
C ASN A 145 0.14 -6.34 -12.62
N VAL A 146 0.32 -6.30 -11.32
CA VAL A 146 1.46 -6.89 -10.58
C VAL A 146 1.71 -8.38 -10.88
N ILE A 147 0.66 -9.17 -11.12
CA ILE A 147 0.78 -10.61 -11.38
C ILE A 147 1.01 -10.95 -12.86
N MET A 148 0.82 -9.99 -13.79
CA MET A 148 0.83 -10.29 -15.23
C MET A 148 2.19 -10.82 -15.71
N LEU A 149 3.28 -10.13 -15.37
CA LEU A 149 4.62 -10.57 -15.74
C LEU A 149 5.02 -11.90 -15.07
N PRO A 150 4.84 -12.09 -13.75
CA PRO A 150 5.08 -13.39 -13.12
C PRO A 150 4.36 -14.54 -13.81
N MET A 151 3.07 -14.40 -14.12
CA MET A 151 2.28 -15.45 -14.77
C MET A 151 2.82 -15.87 -16.14
N VAL A 152 3.45 -14.97 -16.89
CA VAL A 152 4.05 -15.30 -18.19
C VAL A 152 5.41 -16.00 -18.02
N LEU A 153 6.08 -15.78 -16.88
CA LEU A 153 7.44 -16.28 -16.65
C LEU A 153 7.48 -17.62 -15.91
N HIS A 154 6.41 -17.99 -15.19
CA HIS A 154 6.38 -19.17 -14.35
C HIS A 154 4.95 -19.68 -14.14
N ASP A 155 4.79 -21.00 -14.11
CA ASP A 155 3.54 -21.69 -13.83
C ASP A 155 3.30 -21.71 -12.31
N PHE A 156 2.68 -20.64 -11.81
CA PHE A 156 2.34 -20.49 -10.41
C PHE A 156 1.14 -21.34 -10.01
N SER A 157 1.12 -21.73 -8.73
CA SER A 157 -0.11 -22.20 -8.10
C SER A 157 -1.17 -21.08 -8.07
N PHE A 158 -2.44 -21.47 -8.25
CA PHE A 158 -3.56 -20.54 -8.02
C PHE A 158 -3.50 -19.86 -6.64
N TRP A 159 -3.15 -20.62 -5.60
CA TRP A 159 -3.09 -20.12 -4.22
C TRP A 159 -2.00 -19.06 -4.02
N SER A 160 -0.86 -19.24 -4.68
CA SER A 160 0.23 -18.27 -4.65
C SER A 160 -0.18 -16.94 -5.29
N LEU A 161 -0.81 -16.98 -6.46
CA LEU A 161 -1.31 -15.79 -7.13
C LEU A 161 -2.46 -15.13 -6.36
N ALA A 162 -3.39 -15.92 -5.81
CA ALA A 162 -4.51 -15.42 -5.02
C ALA A 162 -4.07 -14.77 -3.70
N SER A 163 -2.89 -15.12 -3.19
CA SER A 163 -2.32 -14.47 -1.98
C SER A 163 -1.85 -13.04 -2.24
N VAL A 164 -1.51 -12.68 -3.49
CA VAL A 164 -0.95 -11.36 -3.83
C VAL A 164 -1.84 -10.20 -3.40
N PRO A 165 -3.12 -10.12 -3.77
CA PRO A 165 -3.99 -9.03 -3.31
C PRO A 165 -4.19 -9.02 -1.80
N LEU A 166 -4.12 -10.18 -1.12
CA LEU A 166 -4.27 -10.27 0.33
C LEU A 166 -3.09 -9.63 1.06
N PHE A 167 -1.85 -10.07 0.80
CA PHE A 167 -0.69 -9.50 1.47
C PHE A 167 -0.40 -8.06 1.00
N SER A 168 -0.61 -7.76 -0.29
CA SER A 168 -0.43 -6.42 -0.81
C SER A 168 -1.35 -5.43 -0.09
N LEU A 169 -2.63 -5.74 0.03
CA LEU A 169 -3.58 -4.89 0.73
C LEU A 169 -3.31 -4.82 2.24
N PHE A 170 -2.97 -5.94 2.86
CA PHE A 170 -2.61 -5.98 4.29
C PHE A 170 -1.46 -5.02 4.61
N PHE A 171 -0.35 -5.12 3.87
CA PHE A 171 0.77 -4.21 4.07
C PHE A 171 0.41 -2.76 3.74
N ASN A 172 -0.40 -2.53 2.69
CA ASN A 172 -0.88 -1.21 2.34
C ASN A 172 -1.72 -0.58 3.46
N CYS A 173 -2.63 -1.33 4.09
CA CYS A 173 -3.40 -0.84 5.24
C CYS A 173 -2.49 -0.46 6.42
N ILE A 174 -1.44 -1.26 6.70
CA ILE A 174 -0.44 -0.94 7.72
C ILE A 174 0.33 0.34 7.37
N GLY A 175 0.77 0.50 6.12
CA GLY A 175 1.47 1.70 5.64
C GLY A 175 0.65 2.97 5.77
N HIS A 176 -0.65 2.90 5.50
CA HIS A 176 -1.58 4.02 5.56
C HIS A 176 -2.29 4.19 6.92
N ALA A 177 -1.92 3.38 7.92
CA ALA A 177 -2.61 3.41 9.22
C ALA A 177 -2.45 4.71 10.00
N ASN A 178 -1.52 5.60 9.62
CA ASN A 178 -1.11 6.77 10.42
C ASN A 178 -0.75 6.36 11.87
N TYR A 179 -0.06 5.23 12.02
CA TYR A 179 0.24 4.65 13.33
C TYR A 179 1.64 4.04 13.38
N ASP A 180 2.42 4.38 14.39
CA ASP A 180 3.71 3.78 14.68
C ASP A 180 3.51 2.58 15.61
N PHE A 181 3.47 1.40 15.03
CA PHE A 181 3.25 0.15 15.76
C PHE A 181 4.42 -0.20 16.68
N PHE A 182 5.64 0.21 16.31
CA PHE A 182 6.88 -0.15 16.99
C PHE A 182 7.80 1.08 17.17
N PRO A 183 7.47 2.02 18.08
CA PRO A 183 8.20 3.28 18.22
C PRO A 183 9.69 3.15 18.55
N LYS A 184 10.08 2.03 19.18
CA LYS A 184 11.48 1.75 19.56
C LYS A 184 12.32 1.12 18.46
N VAL A 185 11.70 0.70 17.36
CA VAL A 185 12.40 0.06 16.24
C VAL A 185 13.09 1.13 15.39
N SER A 186 14.29 0.83 14.93
CA SER A 186 15.03 1.71 14.01
C SER A 186 14.18 2.06 12.78
N TYR A 187 14.25 3.32 12.33
CA TYR A 187 13.60 3.80 11.11
C TYR A 187 13.94 2.97 9.86
N ALA A 188 15.14 2.39 9.83
CA ALA A 188 15.58 1.54 8.72
C ALA A 188 15.01 0.11 8.75
N HIS A 189 14.39 -0.29 9.87
CA HIS A 189 13.85 -1.62 10.04
C HIS A 189 12.55 -1.80 9.24
N TRP A 190 12.29 -3.02 8.78
CA TRP A 190 11.07 -3.30 7.99
C TRP A 190 9.77 -3.03 8.75
N PHE A 191 9.73 -3.22 10.07
CA PHE A 191 8.58 -2.86 10.92
C PHE A 191 8.29 -1.35 10.99
N ALA A 192 9.19 -0.50 10.48
CA ALA A 192 8.95 0.93 10.37
C ALA A 192 8.29 1.35 9.04
N ALA A 193 7.71 0.41 8.29
CA ALA A 193 7.07 0.69 7.00
C ALA A 193 6.00 1.78 7.11
N SER A 194 5.16 1.73 8.13
CA SER A 194 4.13 2.77 8.38
C SER A 194 4.74 4.17 8.54
N ARG A 195 5.83 4.32 9.33
CA ARG A 195 6.53 5.59 9.47
C ARG A 195 7.11 6.10 8.14
N ARG A 196 7.72 5.19 7.37
CA ARG A 196 8.33 5.57 6.09
C ARG A 196 7.29 6.02 5.08
N HIS A 197 6.18 5.30 4.98
CA HIS A 197 5.13 5.62 4.03
C HIS A 197 4.35 6.88 4.43
N HIS A 198 4.08 7.06 5.73
CA HIS A 198 3.50 8.30 6.23
C HIS A 198 4.38 9.52 5.88
N LEU A 199 5.70 9.43 6.08
CA LEU A 199 6.62 10.49 5.70
C LEU A 199 6.67 10.73 4.20
N HIS A 200 6.54 9.67 3.39
CA HIS A 200 6.41 9.80 1.96
C HIS A 200 5.19 10.64 1.58
N HIS A 201 4.02 10.36 2.16
CA HIS A 201 2.82 11.19 1.96
C HIS A 201 2.99 12.63 2.39
N ALA A 202 3.68 12.86 3.50
CA ALA A 202 3.90 14.18 4.06
C ALA A 202 4.94 15.01 3.28
N CYS A 203 6.00 14.38 2.76
CA CYS A 203 7.10 15.05 2.06
C CYS A 203 6.99 15.02 0.54
N TYR A 204 6.16 14.11 0.00
CA TYR A 204 6.00 13.85 -1.43
C TYR A 204 7.29 13.44 -2.15
N ASN A 205 8.37 13.16 -1.45
CA ASN A 205 9.66 12.81 -2.03
C ASN A 205 10.39 11.79 -1.18
N GLY A 206 11.06 10.83 -1.83
CA GLY A 206 11.78 9.74 -1.16
C GLY A 206 10.87 8.66 -0.55
N ASN A 207 11.46 7.55 -0.08
CA ASN A 207 10.74 6.39 0.46
C ASN A 207 9.67 5.86 -0.49
N TYR A 208 10.04 5.58 -1.72
CA TYR A 208 9.09 5.06 -2.73
C TYR A 208 8.77 3.58 -2.52
N GLY A 209 9.63 2.85 -1.79
CA GLY A 209 9.37 1.48 -1.37
C GLY A 209 8.24 1.41 -0.36
N PHE A 210 7.59 0.25 -0.33
CA PHE A 210 6.46 0.05 0.56
C PHE A 210 6.86 -0.73 1.81
N GLN A 211 7.03 -2.04 1.70
CA GLN A 211 7.36 -2.89 2.84
C GLN A 211 8.85 -2.90 3.14
N PHE A 212 9.67 -3.08 2.11
CA PHE A 212 11.12 -3.18 2.25
C PHE A 212 11.81 -1.87 1.86
N THR A 213 13.07 -1.74 2.25
CA THR A 213 13.86 -0.54 1.96
C THR A 213 14.97 -0.80 0.95
N PHE A 214 15.04 -2.01 0.38
CA PHE A 214 16.18 -2.39 -0.45
C PHE A 214 16.24 -1.58 -1.76
N MET A 215 15.11 -1.34 -2.41
CA MET A 215 15.04 -0.51 -3.62
C MET A 215 15.40 0.95 -3.30
N ASP A 216 14.86 1.52 -2.22
CA ASP A 216 15.20 2.88 -1.80
C ASP A 216 16.68 3.02 -1.39
N ARG A 217 17.30 1.96 -0.87
CA ARG A 217 18.75 1.93 -0.61
C ARG A 217 19.54 1.88 -1.90
N LEU A 218 19.18 0.97 -2.80
CA LEU A 218 19.86 0.76 -4.08
C LEU A 218 19.86 2.05 -4.92
N PHE A 219 18.73 2.73 -5.00
CA PHE A 219 18.53 3.95 -5.80
C PHE A 219 18.71 5.25 -4.99
N ARG A 220 19.16 5.17 -3.73
CA ARG A 220 19.44 6.32 -2.85
C ARG A 220 18.25 7.27 -2.68
N THR A 221 17.05 6.72 -2.65
CA THR A 221 15.80 7.47 -2.49
C THR A 221 15.23 7.41 -1.07
N ARG A 222 15.92 6.73 -0.14
CA ARG A 222 15.50 6.65 1.26
C ARG A 222 15.73 7.98 1.97
N LEU A 223 14.73 8.50 2.67
CA LEU A 223 14.90 9.60 3.60
C LEU A 223 15.77 9.16 4.79
N THR A 224 16.63 10.05 5.29
CA THR A 224 17.43 9.77 6.49
C THR A 224 16.55 9.80 7.75
N ALA A 225 17.01 9.15 8.83
CA ALA A 225 16.31 9.16 10.11
C ALA A 225 16.15 10.60 10.64
N GLU A 226 17.21 11.43 10.52
CA GLU A 226 17.22 12.82 10.96
C GLU A 226 16.24 13.69 10.13
N ALA A 227 16.12 13.46 8.82
CA ALA A 227 15.15 14.14 7.98
C ALA A 227 13.72 13.73 8.36
N ALA A 228 13.52 12.45 8.66
CA ALA A 228 12.25 11.90 9.10
C ALA A 228 11.81 12.50 10.44
N GLU A 229 12.69 12.55 11.42
CA GLU A 229 12.40 13.13 12.74
C GLU A 229 12.12 14.62 12.66
N ARG A 230 12.92 15.38 11.95
CA ARG A 230 12.65 16.82 11.72
C ARG A 230 11.26 17.07 11.14
N GLN A 231 10.83 16.24 10.20
CA GLN A 231 9.51 16.38 9.60
C GLN A 231 8.38 16.04 10.58
N LEU A 232 8.55 14.98 11.36
CA LEU A 232 7.58 14.62 12.42
C LEU A 232 7.49 15.69 13.50
N ASP A 233 8.61 16.27 13.91
CA ASP A 233 8.64 17.35 14.89
C ASP A 233 7.99 18.62 14.33
N ALA A 234 8.19 18.93 13.04
CA ALA A 234 7.52 20.05 12.39
C ALA A 234 5.99 19.86 12.36
N PHE A 235 5.48 18.63 12.25
CA PHE A 235 4.04 18.37 12.36
C PHE A 235 3.52 18.62 13.78
N ARG A 236 4.23 18.13 14.80
CA ARG A 236 3.88 18.33 16.22
C ARG A 236 3.90 19.80 16.62
N GLN A 237 4.89 20.56 16.15
CA GLN A 237 4.98 22.00 16.44
C GLN A 237 3.84 22.81 15.81
N ARG A 238 3.44 22.49 14.57
CA ARG A 238 2.30 23.15 13.92
C ARG A 238 0.98 22.93 14.66
N GLU A 239 0.81 21.76 15.27
CA GLU A 239 -0.35 21.46 16.09
C GLU A 239 -0.38 22.31 17.38
N SER A 240 0.77 22.45 18.06
CA SER A 240 0.87 23.28 19.27
C SER A 240 0.60 24.76 19.03
N LEU A 241 0.83 25.25 17.82
CA LEU A 241 0.57 26.64 17.40
C LEU A 241 -0.85 26.85 16.88
N GLY A 242 -1.44 25.84 16.19
CA GLY A 242 -2.80 25.91 15.67
C GLY A 242 -3.91 25.70 16.70
N GLY A 243 -3.59 25.11 17.86
CA GLY A 243 -4.54 24.93 18.97
C GLY A 243 -4.72 26.18 19.87
N ARG A 244 -4.15 27.30 19.48
CA ARG A 244 -4.25 28.59 20.23
C ARG A 244 -4.97 29.71 19.45
N ALA A 245 -5.72 29.36 18.39
CA ALA A 245 -6.52 30.33 17.63
C ALA A 245 -8.02 30.08 17.82
#